data_a17547f294ca7350e9f4315abd395538
#
_entry.id   a17547f294ca7350e9f4315abd395538
#
_cell.length_a   1.000
_cell.length_b   1.000
_cell.length_c   1.000
_cell.angle_alpha   90.00
_cell.angle_beta   90.00
_cell.angle_gamma   90.00
#
_symmetry.space_group_name_H-M   'P 1'
#
loop_
_entity.id
_entity.type
_entity.pdbx_description
1 polymer ?
#
loop_
_entity_poly.entity_id
_entity_poly.type
_entity_poly.pdbx_seq_one_letter_code
_entity_poly.pdbx_strand_id
1 'polypeptide(L)'
;LIGTGELEIQIRKKVKDLKLENSVIFWGITEEVNYLMQAMDCFVFPSRYEGLGMVAIEAQCSGLPTIVSDALPQEVEITKCLKKIGLNESANEWANQIIYFCEGYNRTDTSIYVKRAGYDINEIVKKLERLYKG
;
A
#
# COMPACT_ATOMS: atom_id res chain seq x y z
N LEU A 1 -8.46 -1.77 8.61
CA LEU A 1 -8.85 -0.92 7.49
C LEU A 1 -8.61 0.54 7.86
N ILE A 2 -7.87 1.27 7.02
CA ILE A 2 -7.53 2.68 7.22
C ILE A 2 -8.30 3.51 6.18
N GLY A 3 -8.85 4.65 6.62
CA GLY A 3 -9.69 5.52 5.80
C GLY A 3 -11.17 5.37 6.09
N THR A 4 -11.97 6.20 5.43
CA THR A 4 -13.45 6.20 5.50
C THR A 4 -14.01 6.31 4.07
N GLY A 5 -15.28 5.98 3.91
CA GLY A 5 -15.94 6.07 2.60
C GLY A 5 -17.41 5.71 2.67
N GLU A 6 -18.14 5.99 1.61
CA GLU A 6 -19.61 5.75 1.52
C GLU A 6 -19.99 4.29 1.75
N LEU A 7 -19.10 3.35 1.46
CA LEU A 7 -19.34 1.92 1.62
C LEU A 7 -19.03 1.39 3.02
N GLU A 8 -18.57 2.22 3.95
CA GLU A 8 -18.15 1.77 5.29
C GLU A 8 -19.24 0.98 6.02
N ILE A 9 -20.50 1.43 5.97
CA ILE A 9 -21.62 0.74 6.60
C ILE A 9 -21.80 -0.66 6.03
N GLN A 10 -21.67 -0.81 4.71
CA GLN A 10 -21.78 -2.11 4.03
C GLN A 10 -20.64 -3.05 4.41
N ILE A 11 -19.42 -2.50 4.51
CA ILE A 11 -18.23 -3.27 4.91
C ILE A 11 -18.37 -3.72 6.37
N ARG A 12 -18.81 -2.86 7.27
CA ARG A 12 -19.06 -3.23 8.68
C ARG A 12 -20.12 -4.33 8.79
N LYS A 13 -21.19 -4.25 7.99
CA LYS A 13 -22.21 -5.31 7.94
C LYS A 13 -21.57 -6.63 7.46
N LYS A 14 -20.77 -6.60 6.40
CA LYS A 14 -20.08 -7.79 5.88
C LYS A 14 -19.14 -8.41 6.90
N VAL A 15 -18.41 -7.59 7.65
CA VAL A 15 -17.54 -8.07 8.75
C VAL A 15 -18.35 -8.81 9.81
N LYS A 16 -19.52 -8.26 10.19
CA LYS A 16 -20.43 -8.90 11.15
C LYS A 16 -21.02 -10.19 10.62
N ASP A 17 -21.52 -10.18 9.38
CA ASP A 17 -22.10 -11.37 8.73
C ASP A 17 -21.08 -12.52 8.64
N LEU A 18 -19.79 -12.20 8.51
CA LEU A 18 -18.66 -13.15 8.49
C LEU A 18 -18.11 -13.45 9.89
N LYS A 19 -18.65 -12.86 10.96
CA LYS A 19 -18.19 -13.01 12.37
C LYS A 19 -16.70 -12.64 12.56
N LEU A 20 -16.25 -11.58 11.89
CA LEU A 20 -14.86 -11.10 11.89
C LEU A 20 -14.67 -9.84 12.75
N GLU A 21 -15.61 -9.48 13.62
CA GLU A 21 -15.56 -8.24 14.42
C GLU A 21 -14.33 -8.14 15.31
N ASN A 22 -13.85 -9.28 15.79
CA ASN A 22 -12.62 -9.33 16.62
C ASN A 22 -11.31 -9.37 15.79
N SER A 23 -11.41 -9.48 14.47
CA SER A 23 -10.26 -9.60 13.55
C SER A 23 -10.11 -8.41 12.63
N VAL A 24 -11.11 -7.54 12.54
CA VAL A 24 -11.10 -6.37 11.65
C VAL A 24 -11.21 -5.10 12.46
N ILE A 25 -10.17 -4.27 12.38
CA ILE A 25 -10.12 -2.96 13.01
C ILE A 25 -10.43 -1.89 11.94
N PHE A 26 -11.39 -1.03 12.22
CA PHE A 26 -11.68 0.17 11.43
C PHE A 26 -10.98 1.35 12.09
N TRP A 27 -9.84 1.76 11.55
CA TRP A 27 -8.99 2.80 12.14
C TRP A 27 -9.51 4.22 11.86
N GLY A 28 -10.23 4.39 10.75
CA GLY A 28 -10.66 5.72 10.31
C GLY A 28 -9.55 6.50 9.59
N ILE A 29 -9.68 7.82 9.58
CA ILE A 29 -8.69 8.75 8.99
C ILE A 29 -7.58 8.98 10.02
N THR A 30 -6.32 8.99 9.56
CA THR A 30 -5.15 9.26 10.39
C THR A 30 -4.05 9.93 9.57
N GLU A 31 -3.26 10.77 10.22
CA GLU A 31 -2.02 11.33 9.67
C GLU A 31 -0.81 10.44 9.98
N GLU A 32 -0.99 9.42 10.80
CA GLU A 32 0.08 8.53 11.28
C GLU A 32 0.23 7.25 10.45
N VAL A 33 -0.06 7.32 9.14
CA VAL A 33 -0.02 6.15 8.24
C VAL A 33 1.37 5.50 8.23
N ASN A 34 2.43 6.31 8.30
CA ASN A 34 3.81 5.84 8.35
C ASN A 34 4.10 4.97 9.59
N TYR A 35 3.57 5.33 10.77
CA TYR A 35 3.71 4.52 11.99
C TYR A 35 2.89 3.23 11.88
N LEU A 36 1.69 3.31 11.33
CA LEU A 36 0.89 2.10 11.09
C LEU A 36 1.59 1.13 10.14
N MET A 37 2.20 1.62 9.07
CA MET A 37 2.98 0.80 8.14
C MET A 37 4.18 0.11 8.82
N GLN A 38 4.76 0.70 9.86
CA GLN A 38 5.81 0.05 10.63
C GLN A 38 5.29 -1.13 11.47
N ALA A 39 4.03 -1.10 11.88
CA ALA A 39 3.38 -2.14 12.70
C ALA A 39 2.71 -3.24 11.86
N MET A 40 2.62 -3.08 10.53
CA MET A 40 2.00 -4.05 9.62
C MET A 40 2.98 -5.13 9.20
N ASP A 41 2.47 -6.32 8.89
CA ASP A 41 3.19 -7.41 8.24
C ASP A 41 3.04 -7.36 6.72
N CYS A 42 1.95 -6.78 6.22
CA CYS A 42 1.64 -6.66 4.81
C CYS A 42 0.71 -5.46 4.56
N PHE A 43 0.91 -4.80 3.43
CA PHE A 43 0.00 -3.77 2.92
C PHE A 43 -0.77 -4.31 1.71
N VAL A 44 -2.09 -4.29 1.77
CA VAL A 44 -2.98 -4.77 0.69
C VAL A 44 -3.82 -3.62 0.17
N PHE A 45 -3.69 -3.33 -1.13
CA PHE A 45 -4.33 -2.18 -1.76
C PHE A 45 -5.01 -2.57 -3.09
N PRO A 46 -6.24 -3.13 -3.03
CA PRO A 46 -6.99 -3.58 -4.19
C PRO A 46 -7.75 -2.41 -4.85
N SER A 47 -7.05 -1.31 -5.13
CA SER A 47 -7.65 -0.13 -5.74
C SER A 47 -8.05 -0.40 -7.19
N ARG A 48 -9.18 0.15 -7.61
CA ARG A 48 -9.68 0.06 -8.99
C ARG A 48 -9.15 1.20 -9.87
N TYR A 49 -8.84 2.32 -9.25
CA TYR A 49 -8.41 3.54 -9.93
C TYR A 49 -7.41 4.30 -9.07
N GLU A 50 -6.26 4.56 -9.63
CA GLU A 50 -5.23 5.39 -9.02
C GLU A 50 -4.51 6.20 -10.10
N GLY A 51 -4.11 7.43 -9.76
CA GLY A 51 -3.18 8.18 -10.58
C GLY A 51 -1.79 7.52 -10.55
N LEU A 52 -1.19 7.46 -9.37
CA LEU A 52 0.10 6.77 -9.15
C LEU A 52 0.03 5.76 -8.00
N GLY A 53 -0.82 5.99 -6.99
CA GLY A 53 -0.88 5.12 -5.81
C GLY A 53 0.27 5.38 -4.82
N MET A 54 0.46 6.66 -4.43
CA MET A 54 1.55 7.07 -3.53
C MET A 54 1.63 6.23 -2.26
N VAL A 55 0.50 5.82 -1.71
CA VAL A 55 0.46 4.97 -0.51
C VAL A 55 1.16 3.61 -0.70
N ALA A 56 1.14 3.06 -1.91
CA ALA A 56 1.87 1.84 -2.23
C ALA A 56 3.39 2.09 -2.33
N ILE A 57 3.82 3.28 -2.72
CA ILE A 57 5.23 3.70 -2.71
C ILE A 57 5.70 3.88 -1.26
N GLU A 58 4.88 4.48 -0.40
CA GLU A 58 5.15 4.66 1.03
C GLU A 58 5.29 3.30 1.74
N ALA A 59 4.42 2.35 1.43
CA ALA A 59 4.51 0.98 1.95
C ALA A 59 5.81 0.30 1.52
N GLN A 60 6.18 0.42 0.25
CA GLN A 60 7.47 -0.08 -0.25
C GLN A 60 8.65 0.62 0.43
N CYS A 61 8.61 1.94 0.63
CA CYS A 61 9.64 2.70 1.34
C CYS A 61 9.85 2.17 2.76
N SER A 62 8.77 1.70 3.38
CA SER A 62 8.81 1.07 4.71
C SER A 62 9.33 -0.38 4.67
N GLY A 63 9.73 -0.92 3.52
CA GLY A 63 10.13 -2.31 3.35
C GLY A 63 9.01 -3.32 3.59
N LEU A 64 7.76 -2.90 3.47
CA LEU A 64 6.59 -3.71 3.76
C LEU A 64 6.18 -4.52 2.52
N PRO A 65 5.91 -5.84 2.64
CA PRO A 65 5.27 -6.59 1.56
C PRO A 65 4.01 -5.85 1.11
N THR A 66 3.97 -5.49 -0.17
CA THR A 66 2.96 -4.60 -0.72
C THR A 66 2.23 -5.31 -1.85
N ILE A 67 0.97 -5.62 -1.66
CA ILE A 67 0.13 -6.28 -2.64
C ILE A 67 -0.90 -5.27 -3.16
N VAL A 68 -0.85 -5.04 -4.46
CA VAL A 68 -1.73 -4.07 -5.12
C VAL A 68 -2.48 -4.71 -6.28
N SER A 69 -3.51 -4.03 -6.76
CA SER A 69 -4.19 -4.47 -7.96
C SER A 69 -3.33 -4.23 -9.21
N ASP A 70 -3.61 -4.98 -10.26
CA ASP A 70 -3.04 -4.79 -11.60
C ASP A 70 -3.49 -3.49 -12.28
N ALA A 71 -4.52 -2.82 -11.73
CA ALA A 71 -4.99 -1.52 -12.20
C ALA A 71 -4.01 -0.37 -11.87
N LEU A 72 -3.05 -0.55 -10.95
CA LEU A 72 -2.05 0.46 -10.67
C LEU A 72 -1.03 0.57 -11.82
N PRO A 73 -0.55 1.80 -12.14
CA PRO A 73 0.45 2.02 -13.18
C PRO A 73 1.77 1.27 -12.90
N GLN A 74 2.57 1.08 -13.93
CA GLN A 74 3.84 0.34 -13.79
C GLN A 74 4.86 1.10 -12.95
N GLU A 75 4.79 2.41 -12.93
CA GLU A 75 5.68 3.33 -12.19
C GLU A 75 5.66 3.09 -10.68
N VAL A 76 4.62 2.42 -10.16
CA VAL A 76 4.56 2.04 -8.74
C VAL A 76 5.51 0.89 -8.40
N GLU A 77 5.98 0.13 -9.39
CA GLU A 77 6.84 -1.04 -9.18
C GLU A 77 8.30 -0.65 -8.96
N ILE A 78 8.63 -0.18 -7.76
CA ILE A 78 9.95 0.34 -7.42
C ILE A 78 10.85 -0.74 -6.82
N THR A 79 10.27 -1.63 -6.02
CA THR A 79 11.00 -2.63 -5.25
C THR A 79 10.46 -4.04 -5.47
N LYS A 80 11.25 -5.04 -5.05
CA LYS A 80 10.81 -6.45 -5.09
C LYS A 80 9.77 -6.80 -4.00
N CYS A 81 9.49 -5.89 -3.08
CA CYS A 81 8.47 -6.11 -2.06
C CYS A 81 7.05 -5.76 -2.54
N LEU A 82 6.88 -5.35 -3.81
CA LEU A 82 5.58 -5.14 -4.42
C LEU A 82 5.20 -6.32 -5.33
N LYS A 83 3.94 -6.73 -5.22
CA LYS A 83 3.30 -7.72 -6.10
C LYS A 83 1.96 -7.20 -6.59
N LYS A 84 1.68 -7.36 -7.88
CA LYS A 84 0.37 -7.09 -8.48
C LYS A 84 -0.47 -8.35 -8.58
N ILE A 85 -1.77 -8.21 -8.31
CA ILE A 85 -2.78 -9.26 -8.46
C ILE A 85 -3.96 -8.69 -9.25
N GLY A 86 -4.50 -9.49 -10.18
CA GLY A 86 -5.65 -9.10 -10.98
C GLY A 86 -6.90 -8.85 -10.12
N LEU A 87 -7.62 -7.76 -10.41
CA LEU A 87 -8.89 -7.47 -9.73
C LEU A 87 -9.99 -8.49 -10.04
N ASN A 88 -9.85 -9.26 -11.12
CA ASN A 88 -10.79 -10.32 -11.50
C ASN A 88 -10.55 -11.62 -10.75
N GLU A 89 -9.44 -11.73 -10.00
CA GLU A 89 -9.14 -12.89 -9.19
C GLU A 89 -10.09 -12.98 -7.99
N SER A 90 -10.34 -14.21 -7.54
CA SER A 90 -11.20 -14.44 -6.36
C SER A 90 -10.54 -13.94 -5.08
N ALA A 91 -11.36 -13.65 -4.06
CA ALA A 91 -10.86 -13.30 -2.74
C ALA A 91 -9.97 -14.40 -2.12
N ASN A 92 -10.25 -15.67 -2.43
CA ASN A 92 -9.42 -16.81 -2.00
C ASN A 92 -8.05 -16.78 -2.70
N GLU A 93 -8.01 -16.47 -3.99
CA GLU A 93 -6.75 -16.35 -4.72
C GLU A 93 -5.92 -15.18 -4.17
N TRP A 94 -6.54 -14.04 -3.93
CA TRP A 94 -5.87 -12.92 -3.26
C TRP A 94 -5.28 -13.34 -1.91
N ALA A 95 -6.07 -14.01 -1.07
CA ALA A 95 -5.61 -14.47 0.24
C ALA A 95 -4.42 -15.44 0.13
N ASN A 96 -4.50 -16.43 -0.77
CA ASN A 96 -3.42 -17.39 -1.00
C ASN A 96 -2.13 -16.69 -1.47
N GLN A 97 -2.24 -15.76 -2.40
CA GLN A 97 -1.09 -15.02 -2.90
C GLN A 97 -0.48 -14.09 -1.85
N ILE A 98 -1.30 -13.47 -0.99
CA ILE A 98 -0.85 -12.66 0.14
C ILE A 98 -0.04 -13.52 1.11
N ILE A 99 -0.60 -14.65 1.54
CA ILE A 99 0.05 -15.58 2.47
C ILE A 99 1.39 -16.05 1.88
N TYR A 100 1.38 -16.55 0.65
CA TYR A 100 2.59 -17.04 -0.01
C TYR A 100 3.68 -15.96 -0.15
N PHE A 101 3.30 -14.73 -0.50
CA PHE A 101 4.24 -13.63 -0.70
C PHE A 101 4.82 -13.11 0.63
N CYS A 102 4.04 -13.17 1.71
CA CYS A 102 4.47 -12.71 3.03
C CYS A 102 5.18 -13.80 3.84
N GLU A 103 5.01 -15.07 3.49
CA GLU A 103 5.62 -16.19 4.21
C GLU A 103 7.15 -16.11 4.13
N GLY A 104 7.80 -16.08 5.29
CA GLY A 104 9.26 -16.00 5.38
C GLY A 104 9.87 -14.67 4.93
N TYR A 105 9.04 -13.65 4.65
CA TYR A 105 9.54 -12.34 4.23
C TYR A 105 10.28 -11.66 5.39
N ASN A 106 11.52 -11.27 5.12
CA ASN A 106 12.33 -10.48 6.04
C ASN A 106 12.32 -9.01 5.59
N ARG A 107 11.76 -8.16 6.42
CA ARG A 107 11.70 -6.72 6.17
C ARG A 107 13.10 -6.12 6.11
N THR A 108 13.38 -5.38 5.05
CA THR A 108 14.65 -4.69 4.82
C THR A 108 14.42 -3.22 4.52
N ASP A 109 15.44 -2.40 4.71
CA ASP A 109 15.40 -0.99 4.28
C ASP A 109 15.43 -0.90 2.77
N THR A 110 14.33 -0.45 2.21
CA THR A 110 14.14 -0.25 0.76
C THR A 110 14.11 1.22 0.37
N SER A 111 14.29 2.14 1.33
CA SER A 111 14.22 3.58 1.11
C SER A 111 15.14 4.09 0.01
N ILE A 112 16.31 3.48 -0.15
CA ILE A 112 17.28 3.84 -1.19
C ILE A 112 16.73 3.63 -2.62
N TYR A 113 15.90 2.59 -2.83
CA TYR A 113 15.30 2.34 -4.15
C TYR A 113 14.24 3.39 -4.46
N VAL A 114 13.42 3.75 -3.45
CA VAL A 114 12.39 4.79 -3.56
C VAL A 114 13.03 6.16 -3.85
N LYS A 115 14.14 6.49 -3.17
CA LYS A 115 14.93 7.70 -3.45
C LYS A 115 15.47 7.71 -4.87
N ARG A 116 16.07 6.62 -5.33
CA ARG A 116 16.61 6.50 -6.70
C ARG A 116 15.52 6.59 -7.76
N ALA A 117 14.31 6.14 -7.46
CA ALA A 117 13.14 6.31 -8.33
C ALA A 117 12.61 7.75 -8.38
N GLY A 118 13.18 8.67 -7.59
CA GLY A 118 12.86 10.09 -7.65
C GLY A 118 11.78 10.55 -6.68
N TYR A 119 11.48 9.76 -5.64
CA TYR A 119 10.45 10.08 -4.63
C TYR A 119 11.03 10.64 -3.32
N ASP A 120 12.26 11.18 -3.35
CA ASP A 120 12.81 11.92 -2.21
C ASP A 120 12.40 13.39 -2.31
N ILE A 121 11.63 13.85 -1.34
CA ILE A 121 11.10 15.23 -1.33
C ILE A 121 12.22 16.27 -1.33
N ASN A 122 13.34 16.02 -0.65
CA ASN A 122 14.45 16.96 -0.59
C ASN A 122 15.12 17.12 -1.97
N GLU A 123 15.24 16.05 -2.73
CA GLU A 123 15.79 16.09 -4.10
C GLU A 123 14.80 16.75 -5.08
N ILE A 124 13.49 16.49 -4.90
CA ILE A 124 12.44 17.13 -5.71
C ILE A 124 12.46 18.65 -5.48
N VAL A 125 12.49 19.08 -4.21
CA VAL A 125 12.54 20.52 -3.86
C VAL A 125 13.76 21.18 -4.49
N LYS A 126 14.96 20.59 -4.40
CA LYS A 126 16.16 21.14 -5.05
C LYS A 126 16.03 21.25 -6.57
N LYS A 127 15.39 20.28 -7.21
CA LYS A 127 15.14 20.33 -8.67
C LYS A 127 14.17 21.47 -9.01
N LEU A 128 13.06 21.60 -8.26
CA LEU A 128 12.10 22.67 -8.46
C LEU A 128 12.73 24.04 -8.24
N GLU A 129 13.49 24.24 -7.16
CA GLU A 129 14.19 25.49 -6.90
C GLU A 129 15.12 25.90 -8.05
N ARG A 130 15.86 24.95 -8.63
CA ARG A 130 16.71 25.22 -9.79
C ARG A 130 15.91 25.66 -11.01
N LEU A 131 14.73 25.04 -11.25
CA LEU A 131 13.85 25.42 -12.36
C LEU A 131 13.27 26.84 -12.21
N TYR A 132 12.98 27.25 -10.97
CA TYR A 132 12.41 28.59 -10.71
C TYR A 132 13.45 29.69 -10.56
N LYS A 133 14.69 29.39 -10.23
CA LYS A 133 15.78 30.33 -10.08
C LYS A 133 16.60 30.53 -11.37
N GLY A 134 16.39 29.62 -12.35
CA GLY A 134 17.02 29.48 -13.65
C GLY A 134 17.24 30.49 -14.50
#